data_0381e4c7d268ab1aab130d2cbfd2cbb9
#
_entry.id   0381e4c7d268ab1aab130d2cbfd2cbb9
#
_cell.length_a   1.000
_cell.length_b   1.000
_cell.length_c   1.000
_cell.angle_alpha   90.00
_cell.angle_beta   90.00
_cell.angle_gamma   90.00
#
_symmetry.space_group_name_H-M   'P 1'
#
loop_
_entity.id
_entity.type
_entity.pdbx_description
1 polymer ?
#
loop_
_entity_poly.entity_id
_entity_poly.type
_entity_poly.pdbx_seq_one_letter_code
_entity_poly.pdbx_strand_id
1 'polypeptide(L)'
;MPPLSTAKLRRFVVGFWVVDLLVGLFLVAAWFYINRSANVFFIRPTPTRTSTSTLAASETLLPTPTLPPTDTLTPSDTPTATQTLTETLTPIPFSEGPITIGKSFKGLPLEVYRFGTVSTERLIVAGMHGGDEYNTVELAEQLMAYIGKHPKVIPSDVSLYILHALNPDGVARALNYLGRANANGVDLNRNWPANWQKDWPRVGCWTTTFVTGGTGPASEPETKALMAFIQSHHFDALINYHSAALGIFPGGIPISDSSKSLAQAVADVTTYHYPALNTG
;
A
#
# COMPACT_ATOMS: atom_id res chain seq x y z
N MET A 1 38.58 -48.25 -14.73
CA MET A 1 38.23 -47.47 -15.93
C MET A 1 39.45 -46.68 -16.36
N PRO A 2 39.91 -46.74 -17.64
CA PRO A 2 41.04 -45.93 -18.07
C PRO A 2 40.65 -44.43 -18.03
N PRO A 3 41.58 -43.51 -17.70
CA PRO A 3 41.31 -42.08 -17.68
C PRO A 3 41.02 -41.57 -19.09
N LEU A 4 40.02 -40.71 -19.17
CA LEU A 4 39.65 -40.04 -20.44
C LEU A 4 40.81 -39.19 -20.92
N SER A 5 41.15 -39.30 -22.23
CA SER A 5 42.22 -38.50 -22.82
C SER A 5 41.88 -37.00 -22.71
N THR A 6 42.88 -36.15 -22.47
CA THR A 6 42.76 -34.70 -22.35
C THR A 6 41.96 -34.05 -23.48
N ALA A 7 42.03 -34.58 -24.68
CA ALA A 7 41.27 -34.12 -25.85
C ALA A 7 39.77 -34.42 -25.73
N LYS A 8 39.40 -35.59 -25.19
CA LYS A 8 37.99 -35.93 -24.94
C LYS A 8 37.39 -35.08 -23.81
N LEU A 9 38.16 -34.85 -22.74
CA LEU A 9 37.75 -33.99 -21.63
C LEU A 9 37.51 -32.53 -22.10
N ARG A 10 38.41 -32.01 -22.93
CA ARG A 10 38.31 -30.66 -23.49
C ARG A 10 37.08 -30.50 -24.40
N ARG A 11 36.76 -31.50 -25.22
CA ARG A 11 35.54 -31.50 -26.04
C ARG A 11 34.27 -31.58 -25.20
N PHE A 12 34.31 -32.35 -24.11
CA PHE A 12 33.16 -32.46 -23.18
C PHE A 12 32.91 -31.14 -22.44
N VAL A 13 33.97 -30.49 -21.94
CA VAL A 13 33.88 -29.19 -21.26
C VAL A 13 33.39 -28.10 -22.22
N VAL A 14 33.93 -28.02 -23.44
CA VAL A 14 33.48 -27.05 -24.45
C VAL A 14 32.01 -27.29 -24.82
N GLY A 15 31.63 -28.57 -25.01
CA GLY A 15 30.21 -28.92 -25.28
C GLY A 15 29.27 -28.50 -24.16
N PHE A 16 29.68 -28.67 -22.91
CA PHE A 16 28.88 -28.26 -21.74
C PHE A 16 28.67 -26.74 -21.75
N TRP A 17 29.73 -25.94 -21.92
CA TRP A 17 29.62 -24.48 -21.97
C TRP A 17 28.77 -23.97 -23.14
N VAL A 18 28.80 -24.64 -24.29
CA VAL A 18 27.99 -24.29 -25.46
C VAL A 18 26.53 -24.56 -25.17
N VAL A 19 26.18 -25.67 -24.50
CA VAL A 19 24.80 -25.98 -24.10
C VAL A 19 24.28 -24.97 -23.09
N ASP A 20 25.08 -24.61 -22.08
CA ASP A 20 24.68 -23.60 -21.07
C ASP A 20 24.46 -22.23 -21.71
N LEU A 21 25.31 -21.83 -22.66
CA LEU A 21 25.16 -20.58 -23.40
C LEU A 21 23.89 -20.58 -24.25
N LEU A 22 23.55 -21.67 -24.90
CA LEU A 22 22.34 -21.81 -25.72
C LEU A 22 21.07 -21.81 -24.83
N VAL A 23 21.11 -22.48 -23.68
CA VAL A 23 20.01 -22.45 -22.70
C VAL A 23 19.82 -21.02 -22.15
N GLY A 24 20.93 -20.34 -21.81
CA GLY A 24 20.88 -18.95 -21.38
C GLY A 24 20.28 -18.01 -22.42
N LEU A 25 20.68 -18.13 -23.68
CA LEU A 25 20.12 -17.35 -24.79
C LEU A 25 18.64 -17.66 -25.02
N PHE A 26 18.23 -18.92 -24.91
CA PHE A 26 16.85 -19.33 -25.03
C PHE A 26 15.98 -18.72 -23.90
N LEU A 27 16.45 -18.75 -22.66
CA LEU A 27 15.75 -18.16 -21.52
C LEU A 27 15.62 -16.63 -21.66
N VAL A 28 16.66 -15.95 -22.13
CA VAL A 28 16.62 -14.51 -22.43
C VAL A 28 15.64 -14.22 -23.56
N ALA A 29 15.66 -14.99 -24.64
CA ALA A 29 14.72 -14.82 -25.76
C ALA A 29 13.28 -15.11 -25.33
N ALA A 30 13.05 -16.14 -24.53
CA ALA A 30 11.73 -16.45 -23.96
C ALA A 30 11.25 -15.33 -23.04
N TRP A 31 12.12 -14.77 -22.20
CA TRP A 31 11.83 -13.62 -21.37
C TRP A 31 11.43 -12.38 -22.19
N PHE A 32 12.18 -12.06 -23.25
CA PHE A 32 11.83 -10.98 -24.17
C PHE A 32 10.53 -11.24 -24.93
N TYR A 33 10.28 -12.49 -25.34
CA TYR A 33 9.03 -12.87 -26.02
C TYR A 33 7.82 -12.73 -25.11
N ILE A 34 7.90 -13.19 -23.86
CA ILE A 34 6.85 -13.07 -22.85
C ILE A 34 6.60 -11.61 -22.51
N ASN A 35 7.65 -10.81 -22.31
CA ASN A 35 7.53 -9.39 -21.97
C ASN A 35 7.10 -8.51 -23.17
N ARG A 36 7.37 -8.93 -24.41
CA ARG A 36 6.88 -8.20 -25.59
C ARG A 36 5.35 -8.25 -25.75
N SER A 37 4.72 -9.28 -25.19
CA SER A 37 3.26 -9.41 -25.17
C SER A 37 2.62 -8.68 -23.97
N ALA A 38 3.41 -8.23 -23.01
CA ALA A 38 3.00 -7.54 -21.80
C ALA A 38 3.11 -6.00 -21.90
N ASN A 39 3.00 -5.44 -23.10
CA ASN A 39 2.74 -4.00 -23.24
C ASN A 39 1.30 -3.71 -22.79
N VAL A 40 1.05 -3.83 -21.49
CA VAL A 40 -0.11 -3.25 -20.87
C VAL A 40 0.12 -1.74 -20.88
N PHE A 41 -0.56 -1.05 -21.77
CA PHE A 41 -0.65 0.40 -21.77
C PHE A 41 -1.24 0.83 -20.42
N PHE A 42 -0.40 1.29 -19.51
CA PHE A 42 -0.85 2.07 -18.36
C PHE A 42 -1.35 3.41 -18.91
N ILE A 43 -2.65 3.51 -19.11
CA ILE A 43 -3.31 4.79 -19.29
C ILE A 43 -3.22 5.48 -17.92
N ARG A 44 -2.24 6.38 -17.77
CA ARG A 44 -2.22 7.31 -16.64
C ARG A 44 -3.52 8.13 -16.74
N PRO A 45 -4.40 8.14 -15.73
CA PRO A 45 -5.51 9.07 -15.72
C PRO A 45 -4.93 10.48 -15.71
N THR A 46 -5.23 11.25 -16.76
CA THR A 46 -4.94 12.67 -16.81
C THR A 46 -5.74 13.34 -15.70
N PRO A 47 -5.13 14.14 -14.81
CA PRO A 47 -5.89 14.84 -13.78
C PRO A 47 -6.86 15.79 -14.46
N THR A 48 -8.15 15.50 -14.36
CA THR A 48 -9.22 16.41 -14.79
C THR A 48 -9.17 17.62 -13.85
N ARG A 49 -8.79 18.77 -14.38
CA ARG A 49 -8.93 20.04 -13.67
C ARG A 49 -10.40 20.27 -13.41
N THR A 50 -10.83 20.09 -12.18
CA THR A 50 -12.13 20.57 -11.72
C THR A 50 -12.04 22.09 -11.65
N SER A 51 -12.73 22.77 -12.55
CA SER A 51 -12.85 24.22 -12.49
C SER A 51 -13.76 24.56 -11.32
N THR A 52 -13.21 25.09 -10.25
CA THR A 52 -13.97 25.68 -9.15
C THR A 52 -14.56 26.98 -9.68
N SER A 53 -15.86 27.01 -9.97
CA SER A 53 -16.57 28.22 -10.25
C SER A 53 -16.68 29.04 -8.96
N THR A 54 -15.94 30.14 -8.91
CA THR A 54 -16.08 31.16 -7.88
C THR A 54 -17.45 31.80 -8.03
N LEU A 55 -18.32 31.62 -7.03
CA LEU A 55 -19.58 32.34 -6.96
C LEU A 55 -19.27 33.84 -6.78
N ALA A 56 -19.72 34.64 -7.74
CA ALA A 56 -19.66 36.10 -7.65
C ALA A 56 -20.56 36.57 -6.50
N ALA A 57 -20.08 37.57 -5.76
CA ALA A 57 -20.82 38.19 -4.68
C ALA A 57 -22.14 38.76 -5.18
N SER A 58 -23.24 38.43 -4.50
CA SER A 58 -24.56 38.93 -4.76
C SER A 58 -24.63 40.40 -4.38
N GLU A 59 -25.10 41.23 -5.30
CA GLU A 59 -25.31 42.67 -5.06
C GLU A 59 -26.39 42.90 -4.03
N THR A 60 -26.14 43.83 -3.12
CA THR A 60 -27.05 44.28 -2.06
C THR A 60 -28.25 45.01 -2.72
N LEU A 61 -29.43 44.45 -2.57
CA LEU A 61 -30.66 45.11 -3.04
C LEU A 61 -31.03 46.31 -2.14
N LEU A 62 -31.38 47.41 -2.76
CA LEU A 62 -31.87 48.63 -2.15
C LEU A 62 -33.24 48.43 -1.48
N PRO A 63 -33.56 49.09 -0.34
CA PRO A 63 -34.80 48.86 0.37
C PRO A 63 -36.02 49.36 -0.41
N THR A 64 -37.01 48.50 -0.57
CA THR A 64 -38.31 48.79 -1.16
C THR A 64 -39.16 49.61 -0.24
N PRO A 65 -39.95 50.61 -0.70
CA PRO A 65 -40.81 51.43 0.14
C PRO A 65 -41.95 50.62 0.76
N THR A 66 -42.21 50.89 2.05
CA THR A 66 -43.25 50.28 2.86
C THR A 66 -44.63 50.69 2.41
N LEU A 67 -45.50 49.74 2.09
CA LEU A 67 -46.92 49.95 1.86
C LEU A 67 -47.71 50.00 3.20
N PRO A 68 -48.86 50.70 3.29
CA PRO A 68 -49.64 50.80 4.48
C PRO A 68 -50.33 49.48 4.87
N PRO A 69 -50.69 49.27 6.15
CA PRO A 69 -51.22 48.00 6.64
C PRO A 69 -52.61 47.70 6.05
N THR A 70 -52.74 46.51 5.48
CA THR A 70 -54.03 45.92 5.09
C THR A 70 -54.54 45.03 6.20
N ASP A 71 -55.85 45.05 6.38
CA ASP A 71 -56.62 44.41 7.47
C ASP A 71 -56.28 42.92 7.67
N THR A 72 -56.15 42.56 8.95
CA THR A 72 -55.81 41.21 9.43
C THR A 72 -56.97 40.24 9.12
N LEU A 73 -56.64 39.23 8.26
CA LEU A 73 -57.53 38.06 8.14
C LEU A 73 -57.19 37.06 9.25
N THR A 74 -58.28 36.54 9.86
CA THR A 74 -58.27 35.54 10.93
C THR A 74 -57.46 34.31 10.52
N PRO A 75 -56.55 33.74 11.37
CA PRO A 75 -55.80 32.56 11.02
C PRO A 75 -56.70 31.33 10.85
N SER A 76 -56.65 30.70 9.70
CA SER A 76 -57.24 29.39 9.46
C SER A 76 -56.22 28.31 9.93
N ASP A 77 -56.65 27.47 10.88
CA ASP A 77 -55.85 26.32 11.38
C ASP A 77 -55.77 25.22 10.31
N THR A 78 -54.99 25.44 9.26
CA THR A 78 -54.64 24.36 8.36
C THR A 78 -53.34 23.72 8.86
N PRO A 79 -53.34 22.42 9.21
CA PRO A 79 -52.12 21.77 9.65
C PRO A 79 -51.11 21.76 8.50
N THR A 80 -50.04 22.52 8.68
CA THR A 80 -48.87 22.46 7.77
C THR A 80 -48.25 21.08 7.89
N ALA A 81 -48.34 20.28 6.83
CA ALA A 81 -47.62 19.01 6.77
C ALA A 81 -46.13 19.29 6.89
N THR A 82 -45.56 18.97 8.03
CA THR A 82 -44.10 18.99 8.24
C THR A 82 -43.49 17.93 7.31
N GLN A 83 -42.86 18.37 6.23
CA GLN A 83 -42.06 17.47 5.40
C GLN A 83 -40.87 17.01 6.23
N THR A 84 -40.95 15.78 6.72
CA THR A 84 -39.75 15.09 7.23
C THR A 84 -38.80 14.89 6.07
N LEU A 85 -37.69 15.62 6.07
CA LEU A 85 -36.59 15.38 5.12
C LEU A 85 -36.06 13.99 5.44
N THR A 86 -36.47 13.01 4.64
CA THR A 86 -35.81 11.68 4.65
C THR A 86 -34.46 11.88 3.98
N GLU A 87 -33.39 11.87 4.76
CA GLU A 87 -32.06 11.85 4.22
C GLU A 87 -31.91 10.57 3.37
N THR A 88 -31.81 10.74 2.07
CA THR A 88 -31.48 9.65 1.16
C THR A 88 -30.00 9.36 1.36
N LEU A 89 -29.69 8.30 2.13
CA LEU A 89 -28.32 7.84 2.31
C LEU A 89 -27.75 7.46 0.94
N THR A 90 -26.76 8.22 0.48
CA THR A 90 -26.01 7.86 -0.74
C THR A 90 -25.29 6.53 -0.44
N PRO A 91 -25.47 5.49 -1.24
CA PRO A 91 -24.75 4.23 -1.04
C PRO A 91 -23.24 4.46 -1.03
N ILE A 92 -22.57 3.97 0.00
CA ILE A 92 -21.09 4.02 0.08
C ILE A 92 -20.54 3.10 -1.03
N PRO A 93 -19.66 3.61 -1.93
CA PRO A 93 -19.12 2.78 -3.00
C PRO A 93 -18.27 1.64 -2.44
N PHE A 94 -18.31 0.46 -3.10
CA PHE A 94 -17.51 -0.72 -2.71
C PHE A 94 -16.01 -0.42 -2.61
N SER A 95 -15.49 0.42 -3.51
CA SER A 95 -14.07 0.84 -3.48
C SER A 95 -13.97 2.35 -3.37
N GLU A 96 -13.00 2.80 -2.59
CA GLU A 96 -12.68 4.20 -2.38
C GLU A 96 -11.17 4.39 -2.39
N GLY A 97 -10.72 5.48 -2.98
CA GLY A 97 -9.32 5.87 -3.00
C GLY A 97 -8.89 6.53 -4.31
N PRO A 98 -7.69 7.12 -4.31
CA PRO A 98 -6.75 7.16 -3.20
C PRO A 98 -7.21 8.06 -2.05
N ILE A 99 -7.08 7.56 -0.82
CA ILE A 99 -7.26 8.32 0.43
C ILE A 99 -5.87 8.72 0.90
N THR A 100 -5.55 10.01 0.92
CA THR A 100 -4.24 10.49 1.39
C THR A 100 -4.24 10.54 2.92
N ILE A 101 -3.43 9.68 3.56
CA ILE A 101 -3.28 9.61 5.02
C ILE A 101 -2.15 10.50 5.56
N GLY A 102 -1.31 11.02 4.68
CA GLY A 102 -0.17 11.88 5.01
C GLY A 102 0.72 12.09 3.81
N LYS A 103 1.94 12.60 4.08
CA LYS A 103 2.95 12.83 3.06
C LYS A 103 4.28 12.24 3.48
N SER A 104 5.09 11.80 2.51
CA SER A 104 6.46 11.38 2.71
C SER A 104 7.36 12.57 3.05
N PHE A 105 8.61 12.32 3.40
CA PHE A 105 9.60 13.34 3.70
C PHE A 105 9.77 14.37 2.57
N LYS A 106 9.69 13.96 1.30
CA LYS A 106 9.71 14.87 0.14
C LYS A 106 8.32 15.37 -0.28
N GLY A 107 7.28 15.07 0.47
CA GLY A 107 5.94 15.59 0.23
C GLY A 107 5.10 14.77 -0.74
N LEU A 108 5.52 13.55 -1.14
CA LEU A 108 4.70 12.64 -1.92
C LEU A 108 3.53 12.12 -1.06
N PRO A 109 2.31 11.95 -1.63
CA PRO A 109 1.18 11.47 -0.86
C PRO A 109 1.38 10.01 -0.43
N LEU A 110 0.91 9.68 0.78
CA LEU A 110 0.77 8.31 1.27
C LEU A 110 -0.67 7.89 1.04
N GLU A 111 -0.87 6.99 0.10
CA GLU A 111 -2.18 6.68 -0.45
C GLU A 111 -2.68 5.31 0.00
N VAL A 112 -3.88 5.29 0.56
CA VAL A 112 -4.61 4.10 0.98
C VAL A 112 -5.83 3.92 0.09
N TYR A 113 -6.13 2.67 -0.23
CA TYR A 113 -7.32 2.27 -0.98
C TYR A 113 -8.17 1.36 -0.11
N ARG A 114 -9.48 1.60 -0.06
CA ARG A 114 -10.44 0.77 0.67
C ARG A 114 -11.29 -0.05 -0.29
N PHE A 115 -11.53 -1.31 0.06
CA PHE A 115 -12.43 -2.24 -0.60
C PHE A 115 -13.37 -2.85 0.44
N GLY A 116 -14.67 -2.68 0.26
CA GLY A 116 -15.70 -3.03 1.23
C GLY A 116 -16.23 -1.82 1.98
N THR A 117 -17.34 -2.01 2.70
CA THR A 117 -18.10 -0.89 3.30
C THR A 117 -18.53 -1.15 4.74
N VAL A 118 -17.95 -2.14 5.39
CA VAL A 118 -18.34 -2.62 6.72
C VAL A 118 -17.26 -2.31 7.76
N SER A 119 -17.62 -2.47 9.04
CA SER A 119 -16.79 -2.08 10.19
C SER A 119 -15.71 -3.10 10.58
N THR A 120 -15.74 -4.32 10.05
CA THR A 120 -14.64 -5.27 10.26
C THR A 120 -13.47 -4.89 9.35
N GLU A 121 -12.47 -4.21 9.89
CA GLU A 121 -11.41 -3.59 9.13
C GLU A 121 -10.12 -4.42 9.15
N ARG A 122 -9.47 -4.52 8.01
CA ARG A 122 -8.16 -5.17 7.85
C ARG A 122 -7.24 -4.27 7.04
N LEU A 123 -5.94 -4.30 7.35
CA LEU A 123 -4.95 -3.44 6.70
C LEU A 123 -3.82 -4.27 6.10
N ILE A 124 -3.48 -3.98 4.87
CA ILE A 124 -2.22 -4.41 4.23
C ILE A 124 -1.34 -3.18 4.04
N VAL A 125 -0.09 -3.29 4.49
CA VAL A 125 0.95 -2.28 4.27
C VAL A 125 2.01 -2.88 3.37
N ALA A 126 2.37 -2.16 2.31
CA ALA A 126 3.44 -2.55 1.38
C ALA A 126 4.42 -1.40 1.19
N GLY A 127 5.57 -1.68 0.59
CA GLY A 127 6.56 -0.68 0.24
C GLY A 127 7.19 0.06 1.42
N MET A 128 7.25 -0.56 2.61
CA MET A 128 7.93 0.03 3.77
C MET A 128 9.41 0.31 3.47
N HIS A 129 10.06 -0.58 2.73
CA HIS A 129 11.43 -0.41 2.25
C HIS A 129 11.51 0.10 0.80
N GLY A 130 10.44 0.74 0.32
CA GLY A 130 10.42 1.43 -0.97
C GLY A 130 10.95 0.58 -2.11
N GLY A 131 11.97 1.10 -2.81
CA GLY A 131 12.53 0.44 -3.99
C GLY A 131 13.40 -0.78 -3.71
N ASP A 132 13.87 -1.00 -2.48
CA ASP A 132 14.63 -2.20 -2.10
C ASP A 132 13.74 -3.46 -2.15
N GLU A 133 12.48 -3.28 -1.74
CA GLU A 133 11.46 -4.32 -1.75
C GLU A 133 10.29 -3.95 -2.68
N TYR A 134 10.60 -3.42 -3.87
CA TYR A 134 9.62 -2.91 -4.83
C TYR A 134 8.58 -3.96 -5.25
N ASN A 135 8.95 -5.23 -5.26
CA ASN A 135 8.02 -6.34 -5.51
C ASN A 135 6.83 -6.39 -4.53
N THR A 136 6.97 -5.83 -3.32
CA THR A 136 5.84 -5.70 -2.38
C THR A 136 4.85 -4.62 -2.81
N VAL A 137 5.33 -3.55 -3.43
CA VAL A 137 4.50 -2.50 -4.05
C VAL A 137 3.74 -3.09 -5.24
N GLU A 138 4.45 -3.78 -6.15
CA GLU A 138 3.82 -4.46 -7.30
C GLU A 138 2.76 -5.48 -6.85
N LEU A 139 3.04 -6.26 -5.80
CA LEU A 139 2.08 -7.22 -5.26
C LEU A 139 0.80 -6.52 -4.77
N ALA A 140 0.94 -5.42 -4.05
CA ALA A 140 -0.20 -4.63 -3.57
C ALA A 140 -1.01 -4.04 -4.74
N GLU A 141 -0.34 -3.49 -5.76
CA GLU A 141 -0.99 -2.95 -6.96
C GLU A 141 -1.73 -4.04 -7.76
N GLN A 142 -1.11 -5.21 -7.93
CA GLN A 142 -1.74 -6.36 -8.59
C GLN A 142 -2.94 -6.87 -7.79
N LEU A 143 -2.86 -6.91 -6.46
CA LEU A 143 -3.96 -7.28 -5.58
C LEU A 143 -5.14 -6.30 -5.74
N MET A 144 -4.88 -4.99 -5.71
CA MET A 144 -5.91 -3.97 -5.92
C MET A 144 -6.58 -4.11 -7.30
N ALA A 145 -5.78 -4.32 -8.34
CA ALA A 145 -6.30 -4.55 -9.70
C ALA A 145 -7.15 -5.85 -9.80
N TYR A 146 -6.74 -6.91 -9.09
CA TYR A 146 -7.48 -8.16 -9.03
C TYR A 146 -8.82 -8.00 -8.30
N ILE A 147 -8.81 -7.34 -7.13
CA ILE A 147 -10.04 -7.07 -6.36
C ILE A 147 -11.01 -6.22 -7.19
N GLY A 148 -10.51 -5.21 -7.90
CA GLY A 148 -11.35 -4.37 -8.77
C GLY A 148 -12.09 -5.16 -9.85
N LYS A 149 -11.46 -6.24 -10.37
CA LYS A 149 -12.08 -7.16 -11.35
C LYS A 149 -12.94 -8.24 -10.70
N HIS A 150 -12.65 -8.58 -9.45
CA HIS A 150 -13.27 -9.68 -8.70
C HIS A 150 -13.74 -9.24 -7.31
N PRO A 151 -14.66 -8.26 -7.19
CA PRO A 151 -15.03 -7.68 -5.90
C PRO A 151 -15.54 -8.70 -4.87
N LYS A 152 -16.09 -9.84 -5.33
CA LYS A 152 -16.59 -10.91 -4.45
C LYS A 152 -15.50 -11.68 -3.70
N VAL A 153 -14.20 -11.45 -3.99
CA VAL A 153 -13.09 -12.04 -3.20
C VAL A 153 -12.96 -11.38 -1.83
N ILE A 154 -13.48 -10.17 -1.66
CA ILE A 154 -13.61 -9.54 -0.35
C ILE A 154 -14.90 -10.07 0.29
N PRO A 155 -14.81 -10.70 1.47
CA PRO A 155 -16.00 -11.14 2.21
C PRO A 155 -16.92 -9.94 2.50
N SER A 156 -18.24 -10.18 2.50
CA SER A 156 -19.25 -9.12 2.67
C SER A 156 -19.21 -8.46 4.05
N ASP A 157 -18.54 -9.08 5.02
CA ASP A 157 -18.33 -8.62 6.40
C ASP A 157 -16.95 -7.99 6.63
N VAL A 158 -16.17 -7.73 5.56
CA VAL A 158 -14.80 -7.18 5.64
C VAL A 158 -14.67 -5.93 4.81
N SER A 159 -13.97 -4.93 5.36
CA SER A 159 -13.37 -3.81 4.65
C SER A 159 -11.84 -3.98 4.64
N LEU A 160 -11.25 -4.08 3.46
CA LEU A 160 -9.81 -4.20 3.31
C LEU A 160 -9.22 -2.85 2.89
N TYR A 161 -8.28 -2.36 3.68
CA TYR A 161 -7.46 -1.19 3.38
C TYR A 161 -6.09 -1.64 2.86
N ILE A 162 -5.59 -0.99 1.82
CA ILE A 162 -4.27 -1.28 1.24
C ILE A 162 -3.48 0.02 1.11
N LEU A 163 -2.40 0.14 1.86
CA LEU A 163 -1.36 1.14 1.68
C LEU A 163 -0.28 0.52 0.79
N HIS A 164 -0.26 0.91 -0.49
CA HIS A 164 0.59 0.22 -1.48
C HIS A 164 2.07 0.62 -1.42
N ALA A 165 2.39 1.84 -0.92
CA ALA A 165 3.77 2.31 -0.80
C ALA A 165 3.93 3.26 0.41
N LEU A 166 4.44 2.73 1.54
CA LEU A 166 4.74 3.57 2.70
C LEU A 166 5.95 4.48 2.47
N ASN A 167 6.93 4.03 1.67
CA ASN A 167 8.13 4.79 1.31
C ASN A 167 8.17 5.14 -0.18
N PRO A 168 7.30 6.03 -0.67
CA PRO A 168 7.26 6.40 -2.08
C PRO A 168 8.52 7.15 -2.53
N ASP A 169 9.20 7.85 -1.64
CA ASP A 169 10.49 8.50 -1.92
C ASP A 169 11.60 7.48 -2.22
N GLY A 170 11.60 6.36 -1.51
CA GLY A 170 12.50 5.25 -1.75
C GLY A 170 12.25 4.58 -3.12
N VAL A 171 10.98 4.36 -3.46
CA VAL A 171 10.56 3.87 -4.79
C VAL A 171 11.04 4.81 -5.89
N ALA A 172 10.80 6.10 -5.74
CA ALA A 172 11.20 7.10 -6.74
C ALA A 172 12.73 7.25 -6.88
N ARG A 173 13.49 6.90 -5.84
CA ARG A 173 14.95 7.03 -5.82
C ARG A 173 15.65 5.91 -6.58
N ALA A 174 15.34 4.65 -6.29
CA ALA A 174 15.96 3.49 -6.90
C ALA A 174 15.20 2.20 -6.58
N LEU A 175 15.11 1.29 -7.56
CA LEU A 175 14.50 -0.06 -7.38
C LEU A 175 15.59 -1.08 -6.95
N ASN A 176 16.33 -0.77 -5.90
CA ASN A 176 17.37 -1.61 -5.29
C ASN A 176 17.64 -1.14 -3.85
N TYR A 177 18.69 -1.66 -3.20
CA TYR A 177 19.05 -1.34 -1.81
C TYR A 177 19.17 0.16 -1.51
N LEU A 178 19.46 1.02 -2.49
CA LEU A 178 19.47 2.47 -2.32
C LEU A 178 18.07 3.04 -2.08
N GLY A 179 17.02 2.33 -2.48
CA GLY A 179 15.63 2.67 -2.25
C GLY A 179 15.08 2.28 -0.87
N ARG A 180 15.88 1.61 -0.02
CA ARG A 180 15.41 1.09 1.27
C ARG A 180 15.00 2.17 2.27
N ALA A 181 15.89 3.09 2.59
CA ALA A 181 15.62 4.19 3.49
C ALA A 181 14.66 5.22 2.87
N ASN A 182 13.94 5.99 3.67
CA ASN A 182 13.17 7.13 3.18
C ASN A 182 14.10 8.26 2.67
N ALA A 183 13.55 9.40 2.29
CA ALA A 183 14.36 10.50 1.77
C ALA A 183 15.24 11.19 2.84
N ASN A 184 14.94 10.99 4.11
CA ASN A 184 15.74 11.43 5.26
C ASN A 184 16.86 10.44 5.63
N GLY A 185 17.00 9.33 4.91
CA GLY A 185 17.99 8.30 5.19
C GLY A 185 17.63 7.34 6.32
N VAL A 186 16.37 7.32 6.74
CA VAL A 186 15.86 6.50 7.84
C VAL A 186 15.19 5.24 7.31
N ASP A 187 15.51 4.09 7.91
CA ASP A 187 14.77 2.85 7.68
C ASP A 187 13.44 2.90 8.46
N LEU A 188 12.33 2.97 7.73
CA LEU A 188 11.00 3.10 8.33
C LEU A 188 10.62 1.90 9.20
N ASN A 189 11.19 0.70 8.94
CA ASN A 189 11.01 -0.47 9.78
C ASN A 189 11.88 -0.46 11.06
N ARG A 190 12.63 0.61 11.28
CA ARG A 190 13.43 0.88 12.49
C ARG A 190 12.97 2.14 13.22
N ASN A 191 11.99 2.85 12.68
CA ASN A 191 11.51 4.13 13.21
C ASN A 191 10.30 4.01 14.16
N TRP A 192 9.82 2.80 14.44
CA TRP A 192 8.68 2.56 15.31
C TRP A 192 9.06 2.66 16.79
N PRO A 193 8.11 3.04 17.70
CA PRO A 193 8.41 3.19 19.13
C PRO A 193 8.87 1.92 19.84
N ALA A 194 8.40 0.74 19.40
CA ALA A 194 8.73 -0.53 20.01
C ALA A 194 10.20 -0.88 19.78
N ASN A 195 10.99 -1.07 20.85
CA ASN A 195 12.41 -1.39 20.82
C ASN A 195 13.26 -0.43 19.96
N TRP A 196 12.86 0.81 19.87
CA TRP A 196 13.57 1.79 19.05
C TRP A 196 15.04 1.94 19.47
N GLN A 197 15.91 1.98 18.47
CA GLN A 197 17.32 2.31 18.59
C GLN A 197 17.67 3.26 17.44
N LYS A 198 18.59 4.20 17.72
CA LYS A 198 19.07 5.11 16.68
C LYS A 198 19.88 4.36 15.62
N ASP A 199 20.83 3.56 16.06
CA ASP A 199 21.75 2.83 15.19
C ASP A 199 21.51 1.32 15.35
N TRP A 200 21.46 0.62 14.23
CA TRP A 200 21.20 -0.80 14.20
C TRP A 200 22.40 -1.57 13.66
N PRO A 201 22.75 -2.74 14.23
CA PRO A 201 23.83 -3.55 13.73
C PRO A 201 23.54 -4.05 12.31
N ARG A 202 24.58 -4.13 11.49
CA ARG A 202 24.51 -4.69 10.12
C ARG A 202 24.52 -6.21 10.21
N VAL A 203 23.36 -6.82 10.30
CA VAL A 203 23.16 -8.28 10.37
C VAL A 203 22.10 -8.71 9.36
N GLY A 204 22.17 -9.97 8.95
CA GLY A 204 21.19 -10.51 8.01
C GLY A 204 21.25 -9.83 6.63
N CYS A 205 20.10 -9.50 6.07
CA CYS A 205 19.98 -8.88 4.75
C CYS A 205 20.46 -7.41 4.68
N TRP A 206 20.78 -6.78 5.83
CA TRP A 206 21.29 -5.39 5.88
C TRP A 206 22.81 -5.26 5.98
N THR A 207 23.56 -6.29 5.73
CA THR A 207 25.04 -6.25 5.87
C THR A 207 25.71 -5.22 4.99
N THR A 208 25.08 -4.83 3.87
CA THR A 208 25.61 -3.90 2.88
C THR A 208 25.16 -2.47 3.06
N THR A 209 24.12 -2.19 3.87
CA THR A 209 23.50 -0.87 4.00
C THR A 209 23.51 -0.42 5.45
N PHE A 210 23.90 0.85 5.69
CA PHE A 210 23.74 1.45 7.00
C PHE A 210 22.26 1.66 7.30
N VAL A 211 21.82 1.23 8.49
CA VAL A 211 20.42 1.34 8.93
C VAL A 211 20.34 2.20 10.16
N THR A 212 19.58 3.29 10.09
CA THR A 212 19.28 4.16 11.23
C THR A 212 17.78 4.19 11.50
N GLY A 213 17.41 4.22 12.79
CA GLY A 213 16.04 4.42 13.26
C GLY A 213 15.59 5.88 13.29
N GLY A 214 16.43 6.82 12.81
CA GLY A 214 16.13 8.24 12.81
C GLY A 214 16.55 8.96 14.09
N THR A 215 16.05 10.18 14.30
CA THR A 215 16.39 11.03 15.46
C THR A 215 15.61 10.67 16.72
N GLY A 216 14.57 9.88 16.61
CA GLY A 216 13.71 9.39 17.69
C GLY A 216 12.65 8.43 17.17
N PRO A 217 11.94 7.75 18.09
CA PRO A 217 10.80 6.91 17.68
C PRO A 217 9.77 7.77 16.97
N ALA A 218 9.26 7.23 15.84
CA ALA A 218 8.32 7.92 14.96
C ALA A 218 8.80 9.35 14.57
N SER A 219 10.10 9.55 14.35
CA SER A 219 10.61 10.84 13.85
C SER A 219 10.12 11.14 12.43
N GLU A 220 9.91 10.12 11.62
CA GLU A 220 9.60 10.25 10.21
C GLU A 220 8.12 10.53 9.95
N PRO A 221 7.80 11.38 8.96
CA PRO A 221 6.41 11.72 8.63
C PRO A 221 5.61 10.51 8.15
N GLU A 222 6.24 9.59 7.42
CA GLU A 222 5.62 8.35 6.96
C GLU A 222 5.17 7.46 8.13
N THR A 223 6.05 7.27 9.12
CA THR A 223 5.75 6.50 10.33
C THR A 223 4.63 7.15 11.11
N LYS A 224 4.68 8.48 11.31
CA LYS A 224 3.62 9.24 12.01
C LYS A 224 2.28 9.09 11.31
N ALA A 225 2.26 9.23 9.99
CA ALA A 225 1.03 9.14 9.21
C ALA A 225 0.37 7.76 9.33
N LEU A 226 1.16 6.68 9.18
CA LEU A 226 0.65 5.33 9.32
C LEU A 226 0.20 5.03 10.76
N MET A 227 0.94 5.49 11.77
CA MET A 227 0.52 5.35 13.18
C MET A 227 -0.81 6.06 13.44
N ALA A 228 -0.97 7.30 12.98
CA ALA A 228 -2.20 8.06 13.15
C ALA A 228 -3.37 7.37 12.43
N PHE A 229 -3.14 6.85 11.24
CA PHE A 229 -4.14 6.10 10.48
C PHE A 229 -4.57 4.83 11.22
N ILE A 230 -3.61 4.02 11.72
CA ILE A 230 -3.90 2.82 12.50
C ILE A 230 -4.69 3.17 13.78
N GLN A 231 -4.35 4.28 14.45
CA GLN A 231 -5.02 4.72 15.68
C GLN A 231 -6.43 5.27 15.46
N SER A 232 -6.74 5.77 14.26
CA SER A 232 -8.07 6.27 13.90
C SER A 232 -9.03 5.17 13.42
N HIS A 233 -8.57 3.94 13.31
CA HIS A 233 -9.30 2.76 12.89
C HIS A 233 -9.26 1.64 13.93
N HIS A 234 -10.11 0.64 13.76
CA HIS A 234 -10.11 -0.59 14.56
C HIS A 234 -9.78 -1.80 13.67
N PHE A 235 -8.51 -1.92 13.27
CA PHE A 235 -8.06 -3.03 12.45
C PHE A 235 -7.99 -4.33 13.25
N ASP A 236 -8.81 -5.32 12.87
CA ASP A 236 -8.78 -6.68 13.45
C ASP A 236 -7.53 -7.45 13.03
N ALA A 237 -6.96 -7.12 11.86
CA ALA A 237 -5.72 -7.71 11.37
C ALA A 237 -4.92 -6.69 10.55
N LEU A 238 -3.59 -6.77 10.69
CA LEU A 238 -2.63 -6.01 9.89
C LEU A 238 -1.57 -6.96 9.35
N ILE A 239 -1.30 -6.89 8.05
CA ILE A 239 -0.21 -7.60 7.40
C ILE A 239 0.73 -6.58 6.76
N ASN A 240 2.01 -6.65 7.11
CA ASN A 240 3.05 -5.83 6.48
C ASN A 240 3.88 -6.70 5.52
N TYR A 241 3.91 -6.32 4.26
CA TYR A 241 4.66 -7.04 3.23
C TYR A 241 6.13 -6.64 3.27
N HIS A 242 6.98 -7.65 3.31
CA HIS A 242 8.42 -7.56 3.11
C HIS A 242 8.89 -8.57 2.08
N SER A 243 10.07 -8.38 1.53
CA SER A 243 10.74 -9.37 0.69
C SER A 243 12.11 -9.73 1.24
N ALA A 244 12.69 -10.84 0.71
CA ALA A 244 13.93 -11.45 1.19
C ALA A 244 13.87 -12.00 2.64
N ALA A 245 12.73 -11.97 3.31
CA ALA A 245 12.49 -12.65 4.58
C ALA A 245 11.95 -14.07 4.32
N LEU A 246 12.49 -15.07 5.01
CA LEU A 246 12.15 -16.47 4.75
C LEU A 246 11.05 -16.98 5.69
N GLY A 247 9.90 -16.32 5.68
CA GLY A 247 8.75 -16.80 6.43
C GLY A 247 7.80 -15.71 6.88
N ILE A 248 6.87 -16.12 7.75
CA ILE A 248 5.85 -15.27 8.34
C ILE A 248 6.23 -15.00 9.78
N PHE A 249 6.20 -13.73 10.17
CA PHE A 249 6.58 -13.25 11.48
C PHE A 249 5.34 -12.71 12.21
N PRO A 250 4.88 -13.36 13.30
CA PRO A 250 3.78 -12.81 14.08
C PRO A 250 4.23 -11.55 14.81
N GLY A 251 3.41 -10.51 14.74
CA GLY A 251 3.67 -9.22 15.38
C GLY A 251 3.30 -9.21 16.87
N GLY A 252 3.81 -8.18 17.57
CA GLY A 252 3.51 -7.89 18.96
C GLY A 252 4.65 -8.17 19.93
N ILE A 253 4.67 -7.40 21.03
CA ILE A 253 5.63 -7.57 22.13
C ILE A 253 4.85 -7.45 23.45
N PRO A 254 4.64 -8.59 24.16
CA PRO A 254 4.87 -9.98 23.71
C PRO A 254 3.99 -10.37 22.52
N ILE A 255 4.42 -11.39 21.75
CA ILE A 255 3.64 -11.91 20.62
C ILE A 255 2.32 -12.49 21.14
N SER A 256 1.19 -11.99 20.61
CA SER A 256 -0.14 -12.46 21.00
C SER A 256 -0.52 -13.77 20.31
N ASP A 257 -1.43 -14.53 20.93
CA ASP A 257 -1.92 -15.77 20.32
C ASP A 257 -2.77 -15.52 19.07
N SER A 258 -3.47 -14.38 18.99
CA SER A 258 -4.18 -13.95 17.77
C SER A 258 -3.21 -13.70 16.61
N SER A 259 -2.06 -13.08 16.89
CA SER A 259 -1.03 -12.86 15.87
C SER A 259 -0.39 -14.17 15.38
N LYS A 260 -0.16 -15.12 16.29
CA LYS A 260 0.30 -16.49 15.92
C LYS A 260 -0.73 -17.21 15.07
N SER A 261 -2.01 -17.11 15.43
CA SER A 261 -3.10 -17.73 14.68
C SER A 261 -3.22 -17.14 13.26
N LEU A 262 -3.08 -15.81 13.11
CA LEU A 262 -3.04 -15.17 11.82
C LEU A 262 -1.83 -15.64 10.99
N ALA A 263 -0.64 -15.70 11.59
CA ALA A 263 0.57 -16.18 10.94
C ALA A 263 0.41 -17.62 10.42
N GLN A 264 -0.18 -18.51 11.23
CA GLN A 264 -0.46 -19.88 10.82
C GLN A 264 -1.48 -19.91 9.67
N ALA A 265 -2.58 -19.15 9.76
CA ALA A 265 -3.59 -19.11 8.71
C ALA A 265 -3.02 -18.60 7.37
N VAL A 266 -2.09 -17.65 7.40
CA VAL A 266 -1.40 -17.19 6.17
C VAL A 266 -0.46 -18.28 5.65
N ALA A 267 0.26 -19.00 6.52
CA ALA A 267 1.12 -20.11 6.11
C ALA A 267 0.34 -21.26 5.46
N ASP A 268 -0.85 -21.56 5.95
CA ASP A 268 -1.70 -22.65 5.44
C ASP A 268 -2.18 -22.41 4.00
N VAL A 269 -2.22 -21.15 3.56
CA VAL A 269 -2.68 -20.77 2.21
C VAL A 269 -1.57 -20.23 1.30
N THR A 270 -0.33 -20.23 1.78
CA THR A 270 0.85 -19.75 1.02
C THR A 270 1.97 -20.79 1.08
N THR A 271 3.07 -20.52 0.35
CA THR A 271 4.29 -21.33 0.44
C THR A 271 5.28 -20.81 1.49
N TYR A 272 4.93 -19.77 2.23
CA TYR A 272 5.79 -19.19 3.25
C TYR A 272 5.76 -20.02 4.55
N HIS A 273 6.92 -20.15 5.17
CA HIS A 273 7.07 -20.94 6.39
C HIS A 273 6.60 -20.18 7.63
N TYR A 274 5.94 -20.91 8.53
CA TYR A 274 5.69 -20.49 9.91
C TYR A 274 5.91 -21.70 10.84
N PRO A 275 6.78 -21.59 11.87
CA PRO A 275 7.66 -20.45 12.16
C PRO A 275 8.63 -20.15 11.00
N ALA A 276 9.05 -18.88 10.88
CA ALA A 276 10.00 -18.47 9.87
C ALA A 276 11.31 -19.24 9.96
N LEU A 277 11.89 -19.61 8.81
CA LEU A 277 13.17 -20.34 8.75
C LEU A 277 14.36 -19.44 9.09
N ASN A 278 14.23 -18.14 8.83
CA ASN A 278 15.26 -17.15 9.09
C ASN A 278 14.59 -15.82 9.45
N THR A 279 15.12 -15.17 10.48
CA THR A 279 14.58 -13.89 10.96
C THR A 279 15.28 -12.67 10.32
N GLY A 280 16.21 -12.89 9.40
CA GLY A 280 16.98 -11.81 8.77
C GLY A 280 18.24 -11.49 9.55
#